data_da8923705f252cce1db0beee6b5cce78
#
_entry.id   da8923705f252cce1db0beee6b5cce78
#
_cell.length_a   1.000
_cell.length_b   1.000
_cell.length_c   1.000
_cell.angle_alpha   90.00
_cell.angle_beta   90.00
_cell.angle_gamma   90.00
#
_symmetry.space_group_name_H-M   'P 1'
#
loop_
_entity.id
_entity.type
_entity.pdbx_description
1 polymer ?
#
loop_
_entity_poly.entity_id
_entity_poly.type
_entity_poly.pdbx_seq_one_letter_code
_entity_poly.pdbx_strand_id
1 'polypeptide(L)'
;MKWPLRVYVLLTLGVLSFTLAPILVRLVGDVSGLAIAVWRTVTAAGVLLPVAVGRRIDADMRRFRVRDGLLILAAGVFLGLHFIAWIESLYHTTVASASVFVTTSPIMLAGLGYVVLGERLSVPTLAAIVVAVLGAALIGWADAGTVTLGQGALWGNSLALGAAVLVSVYLLIGRVVRQKVSWLAYVTPLYVVAAVTALLAAAMKGVPLFGYSWTFYGLCAGLALGPQVLGHGSFNYALQHVSAAIVGMLALLEPVGASIIAYFLFGEVPPVASIVGMGVVLAAVAVVVWRQNQADPEASPA
;
A
#
# COMPACT_ATOMS: atom_id res chain seq x y z
N MET A 1 -17.74 17.40 3.03
CA MET A 1 -16.51 18.14 3.46
C MET A 1 -15.43 17.95 2.38
N LYS A 2 -14.98 19.03 1.75
CA LYS A 2 -13.86 18.95 0.76
C LYS A 2 -12.57 18.64 1.50
N TRP A 3 -11.76 17.75 0.97
CA TRP A 3 -10.44 17.48 1.53
C TRP A 3 -9.52 18.70 1.37
N PRO A 4 -8.59 18.93 2.30
CA PRO A 4 -7.56 19.95 2.10
C PRO A 4 -6.76 19.69 0.81
N LEU A 5 -6.36 20.74 0.09
CA LEU A 5 -5.58 20.61 -1.16
C LEU A 5 -4.35 19.72 -0.99
N ARG A 6 -3.70 19.79 0.18
CA ARG A 6 -2.53 18.95 0.50
C ARG A 6 -2.86 17.44 0.45
N VAL A 7 -4.08 17.04 0.81
CA VAL A 7 -4.50 15.62 0.75
C VAL A 7 -4.57 15.15 -0.70
N TYR A 8 -5.17 15.96 -1.60
CA TYR A 8 -5.21 15.63 -3.03
C TYR A 8 -3.81 15.51 -3.62
N VAL A 9 -2.94 16.51 -3.37
CA VAL A 9 -1.55 16.50 -3.87
C VAL A 9 -0.79 15.28 -3.37
N LEU A 10 -0.84 15.01 -2.07
CA LEU A 10 -0.13 13.88 -1.48
C LEU A 10 -0.68 12.54 -1.97
N LEU A 11 -2.01 12.37 -2.07
CA LEU A 11 -2.60 11.15 -2.60
C LEU A 11 -2.23 10.93 -4.07
N THR A 12 -2.23 11.97 -4.90
CA THR A 12 -1.79 11.87 -6.30
C THR A 12 -0.33 11.44 -6.39
N LEU A 13 0.57 12.12 -5.66
CA LEU A 13 1.99 11.77 -5.62
C LEU A 13 2.21 10.36 -5.05
N GLY A 14 1.44 9.99 -4.03
CA GLY A 14 1.49 8.66 -3.42
C GLY A 14 1.09 7.57 -4.40
N VAL A 15 -0.02 7.75 -5.12
CA VAL A 15 -0.48 6.79 -6.15
C VAL A 15 0.56 6.67 -7.27
N LEU A 16 1.03 7.79 -7.82
CA LEU A 16 2.08 7.77 -8.85
C LEU A 16 3.35 7.06 -8.36
N SER A 17 3.68 7.21 -7.10
CA SER A 17 4.82 6.53 -6.49
C SER A 17 4.60 5.01 -6.35
N PHE A 18 3.38 4.56 -6.03
CA PHE A 18 3.05 3.14 -5.96
C PHE A 18 3.21 2.44 -7.30
N THR A 19 2.90 3.10 -8.43
CA THR A 19 3.03 2.52 -9.77
C THR A 19 4.47 2.07 -10.09
N LEU A 20 5.45 2.63 -9.39
CA LEU A 20 6.86 2.25 -9.53
C LEU A 20 7.22 0.96 -8.77
N ALA A 21 6.42 0.55 -7.76
CA ALA A 21 6.80 -0.55 -6.89
C ALA A 21 7.01 -1.88 -7.62
N PRO A 22 6.05 -2.40 -8.42
CA PRO A 22 6.24 -3.65 -9.15
C PRO A 22 7.37 -3.54 -10.20
N ILE A 23 7.54 -2.37 -10.81
CA ILE A 23 8.60 -2.11 -11.78
C ILE A 23 9.98 -2.22 -11.12
N LEU A 24 10.17 -1.56 -9.97
CA LEU A 24 11.44 -1.59 -9.24
C LEU A 24 11.76 -2.99 -8.72
N VAL A 25 10.75 -3.73 -8.20
CA VAL A 25 10.94 -5.13 -7.77
C VAL A 25 11.37 -6.00 -8.96
N ARG A 26 10.73 -5.84 -10.12
CA ARG A 26 11.08 -6.57 -11.33
C ARG A 26 12.51 -6.28 -11.80
N LEU A 27 12.96 -5.03 -11.70
CA LEU A 27 14.32 -4.61 -12.08
C LEU A 27 15.41 -5.14 -11.12
N VAL A 28 15.06 -5.48 -9.87
CA VAL A 28 15.98 -6.13 -8.93
C VAL A 28 16.41 -7.50 -9.45
N GLY A 29 15.53 -8.20 -10.15
CA GLY A 29 15.80 -9.53 -10.68
C GLY A 29 15.69 -10.64 -9.63
N ASP A 30 16.49 -11.70 -9.82
CA ASP A 30 16.43 -12.92 -9.01
C ASP A 30 17.23 -12.78 -7.69
N VAL A 31 16.64 -12.03 -6.75
CA VAL A 31 17.16 -11.81 -5.39
C VAL A 31 16.05 -12.10 -4.38
N SER A 32 16.41 -12.63 -3.22
CA SER A 32 15.44 -12.92 -2.15
C SER A 32 14.50 -11.74 -1.87
N GLY A 33 13.19 -11.98 -1.92
CA GLY A 33 12.16 -10.99 -1.58
C GLY A 33 12.31 -10.44 -0.16
N LEU A 34 12.80 -11.26 0.78
CA LEU A 34 13.13 -10.82 2.14
C LEU A 34 14.27 -9.80 2.17
N ALA A 35 15.32 -9.97 1.35
CA ALA A 35 16.41 -8.97 1.27
C ALA A 35 15.88 -7.62 0.76
N ILE A 36 15.00 -7.64 -0.24
CA ILE A 36 14.33 -6.43 -0.76
C ILE A 36 13.49 -5.79 0.34
N ALA A 37 12.67 -6.57 1.06
CA ALA A 37 11.82 -6.08 2.15
C ALA A 37 12.65 -5.45 3.28
N VAL A 38 13.79 -6.03 3.64
CA VAL A 38 14.71 -5.47 4.63
C VAL A 38 15.26 -4.13 4.15
N TRP A 39 15.91 -4.11 2.99
CA TRP A 39 16.60 -2.90 2.56
C TRP A 39 15.66 -1.74 2.27
N ARG A 40 14.45 -1.98 1.73
CA ARG A 40 13.46 -0.92 1.56
C ARG A 40 12.97 -0.35 2.91
N THR A 41 12.71 -1.22 3.90
CA THR A 41 12.16 -0.77 5.20
C THR A 41 13.23 -0.11 6.07
N VAL A 42 14.45 -0.65 6.09
CA VAL A 42 15.60 -0.07 6.80
C VAL A 42 15.96 1.31 6.23
N THR A 43 16.01 1.44 4.91
CA THR A 43 16.30 2.72 4.25
C THR A 43 15.19 3.75 4.56
N ALA A 44 13.92 3.37 4.49
CA ALA A 44 12.82 4.27 4.82
C ALA A 44 12.85 4.73 6.29
N ALA A 45 13.12 3.82 7.23
CA ALA A 45 13.30 4.16 8.64
C ALA A 45 14.51 5.07 8.84
N GLY A 46 15.64 4.74 8.20
CA GLY A 46 16.90 5.50 8.28
C GLY A 46 16.77 6.94 7.78
N VAL A 47 15.93 7.19 6.77
CA VAL A 47 15.66 8.53 6.27
C VAL A 47 14.74 9.32 7.20
N LEU A 48 13.71 8.68 7.77
CA LEU A 48 12.76 9.38 8.64
C LEU A 48 13.26 9.62 10.06
N LEU A 49 14.10 8.75 10.59
CA LEU A 49 14.65 8.89 11.95
C LEU A 49 15.38 10.22 12.19
N PRO A 50 16.35 10.65 11.36
CA PRO A 50 17.01 11.95 11.54
C PRO A 50 16.03 13.13 11.47
N VAL A 51 15.04 13.06 10.54
CA VAL A 51 14.00 14.09 10.41
C VAL A 51 13.15 14.17 11.68
N ALA A 52 12.80 13.02 12.24
CA ALA A 52 12.00 12.92 13.45
C ALA A 52 12.76 13.50 14.68
N VAL A 53 14.04 13.14 14.82
CA VAL A 53 14.91 13.68 15.88
C VAL A 53 15.06 15.20 15.73
N GLY A 54 15.34 15.68 14.53
CA GLY A 54 15.48 17.12 14.24
C GLY A 54 14.19 17.91 14.49
N ARG A 55 13.02 17.29 14.28
CA ARG A 55 11.69 17.88 14.56
C ARG A 55 11.22 17.68 15.99
N ARG A 56 12.02 17.04 16.86
CA ARG A 56 11.73 16.80 18.27
C ARG A 56 10.35 16.17 18.51
N ILE A 57 10.05 15.10 17.75
CA ILE A 57 8.76 14.37 17.90
C ILE A 57 8.60 13.70 19.26
N ASP A 58 9.67 13.62 20.07
CA ASP A 58 9.64 13.13 21.44
C ASP A 58 8.59 13.84 22.30
N ALA A 59 8.37 15.15 22.08
CA ALA A 59 7.32 15.91 22.76
C ALA A 59 5.91 15.40 22.41
N ASP A 60 5.68 15.03 21.15
CA ASP A 60 4.42 14.42 20.72
C ASP A 60 4.29 13.00 21.25
N MET A 61 5.38 12.22 21.24
CA MET A 61 5.39 10.84 21.71
C MET A 61 5.14 10.71 23.22
N ARG A 62 5.57 11.69 24.02
CA ARG A 62 5.27 11.72 25.47
C ARG A 62 3.79 11.86 25.80
N ARG A 63 2.98 12.29 24.83
CA ARG A 63 1.51 12.39 24.95
C ARG A 63 0.80 11.10 24.58
N PHE A 64 1.52 10.09 24.05
CA PHE A 64 0.95 8.82 23.68
C PHE A 64 0.51 8.07 24.93
N ARG A 65 -0.69 7.50 24.85
CA ARG A 65 -1.10 6.46 25.79
C ARG A 65 -0.41 5.16 25.41
N VAL A 66 -0.20 4.28 26.39
CA VAL A 66 0.35 2.92 26.13
C VAL A 66 -0.40 2.22 24.99
N ARG A 67 -1.72 2.39 24.92
CA ARG A 67 -2.55 1.84 23.85
C ARG A 67 -2.13 2.35 22.46
N ASP A 68 -1.81 3.63 22.32
CA ASP A 68 -1.41 4.21 21.04
C ASP A 68 -0.06 3.63 20.59
N GLY A 69 0.87 3.47 21.52
CA GLY A 69 2.16 2.80 21.28
C GLY A 69 2.00 1.34 20.84
N LEU A 70 1.14 0.58 21.53
CA LEU A 70 0.84 -0.81 21.14
C LEU A 70 0.19 -0.91 19.76
N LEU A 71 -0.71 0.02 19.42
CA LEU A 71 -1.33 0.09 18.11
C LEU A 71 -0.29 0.41 17.01
N ILE A 72 0.63 1.34 17.25
CA ILE A 72 1.72 1.66 16.32
C ILE A 72 2.65 0.45 16.14
N LEU A 73 2.99 -0.24 17.23
CA LEU A 73 3.77 -1.46 17.18
C LEU A 73 3.07 -2.53 16.32
N ALA A 74 1.79 -2.80 16.58
CA ALA A 74 1.01 -3.75 15.80
C ALA A 74 0.94 -3.36 14.32
N ALA A 75 0.65 -2.08 14.03
CA ALA A 75 0.60 -1.57 12.66
C ALA A 75 1.94 -1.73 11.93
N GLY A 76 3.07 -1.50 12.62
CA GLY A 76 4.41 -1.69 12.05
C GLY A 76 4.72 -3.15 11.75
N VAL A 77 4.33 -4.08 12.63
CA VAL A 77 4.45 -5.52 12.38
C VAL A 77 3.60 -5.91 11.17
N PHE A 78 2.33 -5.50 11.12
CA PHE A 78 1.45 -5.79 9.98
C PHE A 78 1.98 -5.22 8.66
N LEU A 79 2.53 -4.00 8.68
CA LEU A 79 3.14 -3.39 7.50
C LEU A 79 4.41 -4.15 7.05
N GLY A 80 5.28 -4.54 7.98
CA GLY A 80 6.47 -5.33 7.69
C GLY A 80 6.11 -6.69 7.07
N LEU A 81 5.16 -7.40 7.67
CA LEU A 81 4.66 -8.68 7.15
C LEU A 81 3.95 -8.52 5.80
N HIS A 82 3.21 -7.41 5.59
CA HIS A 82 2.62 -7.08 4.30
C HIS A 82 3.67 -6.98 3.20
N PHE A 83 4.75 -6.23 3.44
CA PHE A 83 5.82 -6.09 2.45
C PHE A 83 6.50 -7.43 2.15
N ILE A 84 6.76 -8.24 3.18
CA ILE A 84 7.35 -9.58 3.00
C ILE A 84 6.40 -10.44 2.15
N ALA A 85 5.13 -10.55 2.54
CA ALA A 85 4.16 -11.40 1.86
C ALA A 85 3.90 -10.94 0.42
N TRP A 86 3.79 -9.61 0.19
CA TRP A 86 3.57 -9.07 -1.15
C TRP A 86 4.76 -9.29 -2.07
N ILE A 87 5.99 -8.97 -1.62
CA ILE A 87 7.19 -9.15 -2.44
C ILE A 87 7.39 -10.65 -2.72
N GLU A 88 7.27 -11.50 -1.71
CA GLU A 88 7.43 -12.93 -1.86
C GLU A 88 6.39 -13.54 -2.80
N SER A 89 5.15 -13.03 -2.80
CA SER A 89 4.11 -13.49 -3.72
C SER A 89 4.51 -13.36 -5.19
N LEU A 90 5.26 -12.31 -5.54
CA LEU A 90 5.71 -12.04 -6.90
C LEU A 90 6.72 -13.07 -7.45
N TYR A 91 7.34 -13.86 -6.58
CA TYR A 91 8.23 -14.96 -6.96
C TYR A 91 7.50 -16.29 -7.16
N HIS A 92 6.27 -16.41 -6.68
CA HIS A 92 5.49 -17.65 -6.72
C HIS A 92 4.27 -17.59 -7.63
N THR A 93 3.81 -16.39 -8.01
CA THR A 93 2.70 -16.20 -8.94
C THR A 93 3.00 -15.06 -9.90
N THR A 94 2.12 -14.83 -10.88
CA THR A 94 2.29 -13.69 -11.80
C THR A 94 2.05 -12.37 -11.06
N VAL A 95 2.71 -11.29 -11.50
CA VAL A 95 2.45 -9.94 -10.99
C VAL A 95 0.96 -9.59 -11.10
N ALA A 96 0.35 -9.97 -12.21
CA ALA A 96 -1.07 -9.79 -12.47
C ALA A 96 -1.94 -10.50 -11.43
N SER A 97 -1.69 -11.79 -11.17
CA SER A 97 -2.43 -12.57 -10.17
C SER A 97 -2.24 -12.01 -8.76
N ALA A 98 -0.99 -11.72 -8.36
CA ALA A 98 -0.71 -11.09 -7.06
C ALA A 98 -1.46 -9.76 -6.90
N SER A 99 -1.47 -8.92 -7.94
CA SER A 99 -2.20 -7.64 -7.93
C SER A 99 -3.71 -7.83 -7.74
N VAL A 100 -4.34 -8.81 -8.40
CA VAL A 100 -5.78 -9.10 -8.20
C VAL A 100 -6.09 -9.35 -6.73
N PHE A 101 -5.30 -10.18 -6.05
CA PHE A 101 -5.56 -10.49 -4.64
C PHE A 101 -5.29 -9.30 -3.71
N VAL A 102 -4.23 -8.54 -3.92
CA VAL A 102 -3.94 -7.34 -3.11
C VAL A 102 -4.99 -6.26 -3.31
N THR A 103 -5.55 -6.13 -4.51
CA THR A 103 -6.61 -5.16 -4.82
C THR A 103 -7.97 -5.47 -4.18
N THR A 104 -8.11 -6.59 -3.47
CA THR A 104 -9.29 -6.87 -2.62
C THR A 104 -9.28 -6.05 -1.32
N SER A 105 -8.15 -5.45 -0.94
CA SER A 105 -8.00 -4.69 0.31
C SER A 105 -9.05 -3.58 0.54
N PRO A 106 -9.58 -2.82 -0.44
CA PRO A 106 -10.62 -1.82 -0.19
C PRO A 106 -11.94 -2.42 0.30
N ILE A 107 -12.29 -3.63 -0.15
CA ILE A 107 -13.49 -4.34 0.33
C ILE A 107 -13.28 -4.76 1.79
N MET A 108 -12.10 -5.29 2.12
CA MET A 108 -11.74 -5.65 3.49
C MET A 108 -11.74 -4.42 4.40
N LEU A 109 -11.18 -3.29 3.94
CA LEU A 109 -11.18 -2.03 4.68
C LEU A 109 -12.59 -1.46 4.89
N ALA A 110 -13.49 -1.58 3.91
CA ALA A 110 -14.88 -1.17 4.05
C ALA A 110 -15.58 -2.02 5.12
N GLY A 111 -15.40 -3.34 5.08
CA GLY A 111 -15.96 -4.26 6.08
C GLY A 111 -15.40 -4.02 7.49
N LEU A 112 -14.06 -3.97 7.61
CA LEU A 112 -13.39 -3.72 8.89
C LEU A 112 -13.72 -2.32 9.44
N GLY A 113 -13.77 -1.29 8.60
CA GLY A 113 -14.16 0.06 8.98
C GLY A 113 -15.58 0.11 9.54
N TYR A 114 -16.51 -0.63 8.93
CA TYR A 114 -17.88 -0.76 9.43
C TYR A 114 -17.94 -1.48 10.79
N VAL A 115 -17.30 -2.66 10.89
CA VAL A 115 -17.39 -3.51 12.09
C VAL A 115 -16.62 -2.90 13.28
N VAL A 116 -15.43 -2.34 13.03
CA VAL A 116 -14.51 -1.91 14.12
C VAL A 116 -14.69 -0.43 14.47
N LEU A 117 -14.97 0.42 13.46
CA LEU A 117 -15.04 1.87 13.64
C LEU A 117 -16.47 2.42 13.52
N GLY A 118 -17.44 1.62 13.10
CA GLY A 118 -18.79 2.08 12.79
C GLY A 118 -18.87 3.00 11.57
N GLU A 119 -17.80 3.07 10.75
CA GLU A 119 -17.77 3.90 9.55
C GLU A 119 -18.78 3.36 8.52
N ARG A 120 -19.76 4.18 8.16
CA ARG A 120 -20.76 3.83 7.15
C ARG A 120 -20.43 4.53 5.83
N LEU A 121 -20.08 3.74 4.83
CA LEU A 121 -19.94 4.24 3.47
C LEU A 121 -21.31 4.28 2.79
N SER A 122 -21.55 5.28 1.94
CA SER A 122 -22.77 5.34 1.15
C SER A 122 -22.83 4.16 0.16
N VAL A 123 -24.04 3.68 -0.15
CA VAL A 123 -24.24 2.58 -1.11
C VAL A 123 -23.52 2.83 -2.44
N PRO A 124 -23.59 4.04 -3.03
CA PRO A 124 -22.85 4.31 -4.26
C PRO A 124 -21.32 4.24 -4.09
N THR A 125 -20.77 4.59 -2.92
CA THR A 125 -19.34 4.45 -2.63
C THR A 125 -18.96 2.97 -2.54
N LEU A 126 -19.76 2.15 -1.86
CA LEU A 126 -19.55 0.70 -1.80
C LEU A 126 -19.62 0.05 -3.19
N ALA A 127 -20.63 0.42 -3.98
CA ALA A 127 -20.75 -0.05 -5.36
C ALA A 127 -19.53 0.33 -6.21
N ALA A 128 -19.04 1.56 -6.09
CA ALA A 128 -17.83 2.00 -6.79
C ALA A 128 -16.57 1.23 -6.35
N ILE A 129 -16.44 0.91 -5.05
CA ILE A 129 -15.32 0.06 -4.56
C ILE A 129 -15.39 -1.32 -5.21
N VAL A 130 -16.58 -1.96 -5.22
CA VAL A 130 -16.75 -3.28 -5.84
C VAL A 130 -16.44 -3.22 -7.35
N VAL A 131 -16.97 -2.22 -8.06
CA VAL A 131 -16.70 -2.03 -9.49
C VAL A 131 -15.21 -1.81 -9.76
N ALA A 132 -14.50 -1.02 -8.94
CA ALA A 132 -13.08 -0.80 -9.08
C ALA A 132 -12.27 -2.09 -8.84
N VAL A 133 -12.64 -2.90 -7.84
CA VAL A 133 -12.01 -4.20 -7.59
C VAL A 133 -12.24 -5.17 -8.74
N LEU A 134 -13.45 -5.20 -9.31
CA LEU A 134 -13.73 -6.01 -10.52
C LEU A 134 -12.92 -5.54 -11.73
N GLY A 135 -12.76 -4.22 -11.91
CA GLY A 135 -11.90 -3.64 -12.94
C GLY A 135 -10.43 -4.06 -12.76
N ALA A 136 -9.91 -4.00 -11.54
CA ALA A 136 -8.55 -4.44 -11.23
C ALA A 136 -8.39 -5.96 -11.42
N ALA A 137 -9.40 -6.75 -11.05
CA ALA A 137 -9.43 -8.19 -11.29
C ALA A 137 -9.41 -8.51 -12.79
N LEU A 138 -10.11 -7.72 -13.61
CA LEU A 138 -10.10 -7.87 -15.07
C LEU A 138 -8.71 -7.57 -15.67
N ILE A 139 -8.00 -6.54 -15.18
CA ILE A 139 -6.61 -6.27 -15.57
C ILE A 139 -5.76 -7.51 -15.28
N GLY A 140 -5.76 -7.97 -14.04
CA GLY A 140 -4.94 -9.10 -13.63
C GLY A 140 -5.27 -10.41 -14.37
N TRP A 141 -6.56 -10.68 -14.62
CA TRP A 141 -6.97 -11.87 -15.39
C TRP A 141 -6.50 -11.80 -16.84
N ALA A 142 -6.61 -10.66 -17.47
CA ALA A 142 -6.20 -10.47 -18.86
C ALA A 142 -4.67 -10.59 -19.03
N ASP A 143 -3.91 -10.07 -18.09
CA ASP A 143 -2.44 -10.15 -18.09
C ASP A 143 -1.94 -11.58 -17.75
N ALA A 144 -2.71 -12.36 -16.97
CA ALA A 144 -2.39 -13.74 -16.63
C ALA A 144 -2.66 -14.74 -17.79
N GLY A 145 -3.43 -14.36 -18.80
CA GLY A 145 -3.96 -15.25 -19.84
C GLY A 145 -2.94 -15.97 -20.73
N THR A 146 -1.64 -15.70 -20.56
CA THR A 146 -0.55 -16.32 -21.31
C THR A 146 0.40 -17.16 -20.47
N VAL A 147 0.20 -17.22 -19.14
CA VAL A 147 1.13 -17.86 -18.22
C VAL A 147 0.48 -19.13 -17.62
N THR A 148 1.08 -20.29 -17.90
CA THR A 148 0.76 -21.53 -17.18
C THR A 148 1.16 -21.37 -15.72
N LEU A 149 0.16 -21.34 -14.83
CA LEU A 149 0.39 -21.28 -13.39
C LEU A 149 1.13 -22.55 -12.95
N GLY A 150 2.39 -22.40 -12.50
CA GLY A 150 3.16 -23.50 -11.92
C GLY A 150 2.58 -23.97 -10.57
N GLN A 151 3.13 -25.07 -10.02
CA GLN A 151 2.68 -25.64 -8.74
C GLN A 151 2.76 -24.68 -7.55
N GLY A 152 3.56 -23.60 -7.63
CA GLY A 152 3.68 -22.57 -6.60
C GLY A 152 2.61 -21.47 -6.64
N ALA A 153 1.78 -21.41 -7.67
CA ALA A 153 0.84 -20.29 -7.87
C ALA A 153 -0.20 -20.15 -6.76
N LEU A 154 -0.69 -21.27 -6.22
CA LEU A 154 -1.61 -21.25 -5.08
C LEU A 154 -0.97 -20.64 -3.85
N TRP A 155 0.30 -20.93 -3.59
CA TRP A 155 1.07 -20.34 -2.49
C TRP A 155 1.27 -18.84 -2.71
N GLY A 156 1.71 -18.42 -3.89
CA GLY A 156 1.86 -17.01 -4.25
C GLY A 156 0.56 -16.21 -4.11
N ASN A 157 -0.55 -16.76 -4.59
CA ASN A 157 -1.88 -16.16 -4.45
C ASN A 157 -2.32 -16.04 -2.99
N SER A 158 -2.03 -17.05 -2.18
CA SER A 158 -2.32 -17.04 -0.73
C SER A 158 -1.49 -15.98 -0.01
N LEU A 159 -0.22 -15.81 -0.37
CA LEU A 159 0.63 -14.74 0.14
C LEU A 159 0.11 -13.36 -0.25
N ALA A 160 -0.34 -13.16 -1.50
CA ALA A 160 -0.91 -11.90 -1.97
C ALA A 160 -2.22 -11.55 -1.25
N LEU A 161 -3.09 -12.54 -1.03
CA LEU A 161 -4.31 -12.35 -0.23
C LEU A 161 -3.98 -12.06 1.25
N GLY A 162 -3.01 -12.75 1.82
CA GLY A 162 -2.49 -12.46 3.15
C GLY A 162 -1.94 -11.04 3.25
N ALA A 163 -1.21 -10.58 2.24
CA ALA A 163 -0.74 -9.20 2.15
C ALA A 163 -1.88 -8.20 2.11
N ALA A 164 -3.00 -8.49 1.41
CA ALA A 164 -4.21 -7.66 1.42
C ALA A 164 -4.83 -7.53 2.81
N VAL A 165 -4.91 -8.61 3.56
CA VAL A 165 -5.38 -8.59 4.95
C VAL A 165 -4.46 -7.73 5.83
N LEU A 166 -3.15 -7.97 5.74
CA LEU A 166 -2.15 -7.28 6.56
C LEU A 166 -2.13 -5.77 6.30
N VAL A 167 -2.20 -5.34 5.03
CA VAL A 167 -2.28 -3.91 4.69
C VAL A 167 -3.60 -3.29 5.17
N SER A 168 -4.70 -4.04 5.10
CA SER A 168 -6.00 -3.56 5.58
C SER A 168 -5.98 -3.33 7.09
N VAL A 169 -5.42 -4.25 7.85
CA VAL A 169 -5.32 -4.11 9.31
C VAL A 169 -4.43 -2.92 9.68
N TYR A 170 -3.25 -2.77 9.06
CA TYR A 170 -2.37 -1.64 9.39
C TYR A 170 -3.00 -0.29 9.02
N LEU A 171 -3.69 -0.18 7.87
CA LEU A 171 -4.37 1.06 7.47
C LEU A 171 -5.54 1.39 8.42
N LEU A 172 -6.28 0.38 8.87
CA LEU A 172 -7.35 0.59 9.84
C LEU A 172 -6.81 1.08 11.18
N ILE A 173 -5.72 0.48 11.69
CA ILE A 173 -5.03 0.97 12.89
C ILE A 173 -4.53 2.40 12.65
N GLY A 174 -3.94 2.66 11.49
CA GLY A 174 -3.52 3.99 11.09
C GLY A 174 -4.67 5.01 11.14
N ARG A 175 -5.85 4.64 10.67
CA ARG A 175 -7.06 5.48 10.73
C ARG A 175 -7.41 5.89 12.17
N VAL A 176 -7.31 4.96 13.10
CA VAL A 176 -7.56 5.23 14.54
C VAL A 176 -6.48 6.14 15.15
N VAL A 177 -5.22 5.82 14.95
CA VAL A 177 -4.11 6.50 15.61
C VAL A 177 -3.90 7.90 15.02
N ARG A 178 -4.03 8.07 13.69
CA ARG A 178 -3.82 9.34 12.99
C ARG A 178 -4.84 10.43 13.36
N GLN A 179 -5.96 10.09 14.01
CA GLN A 179 -6.88 11.08 14.57
C GLN A 179 -6.26 11.88 15.73
N LYS A 180 -5.23 11.34 16.40
CA LYS A 180 -4.67 11.89 17.64
C LYS A 180 -3.18 12.20 17.53
N VAL A 181 -2.48 11.49 16.64
CA VAL A 181 -1.02 11.48 16.55
C VAL A 181 -0.58 12.19 15.27
N SER A 182 0.44 13.04 15.36
CA SER A 182 1.00 13.72 14.19
C SER A 182 1.57 12.71 13.17
N TRP A 183 1.66 13.10 11.90
CA TRP A 183 2.10 12.20 10.83
C TRP A 183 3.50 11.63 11.11
N LEU A 184 4.45 12.47 11.44
CA LEU A 184 5.84 12.06 11.64
C LEU A 184 5.99 11.17 12.90
N ALA A 185 5.25 11.49 13.97
CA ALA A 185 5.25 10.71 15.19
C ALA A 185 4.57 9.34 15.03
N TYR A 186 3.70 9.18 14.03
CA TYR A 186 3.13 7.89 13.66
C TYR A 186 4.04 7.10 12.70
N VAL A 187 4.45 7.71 11.58
CA VAL A 187 5.10 7.00 10.47
C VAL A 187 6.54 6.59 10.83
N THR A 188 7.26 7.38 11.63
CA THR A 188 8.64 7.03 12.00
C THR A 188 8.72 5.74 12.82
N PRO A 189 8.05 5.59 13.97
CA PRO A 189 8.10 4.32 14.72
C PRO A 189 7.44 3.17 13.93
N LEU A 190 6.40 3.43 13.13
CA LEU A 190 5.78 2.45 12.24
C LEU A 190 6.82 1.81 11.30
N TYR A 191 7.66 2.62 10.65
CA TYR A 191 8.67 2.12 9.71
C TYR A 191 9.86 1.47 10.43
N VAL A 192 10.23 1.94 11.61
CA VAL A 192 11.24 1.26 12.45
C VAL A 192 10.77 -0.14 12.82
N VAL A 193 9.52 -0.29 13.26
CA VAL A 193 8.96 -1.61 13.61
C VAL A 193 8.84 -2.50 12.35
N ALA A 194 8.43 -1.95 11.21
CA ALA A 194 8.39 -2.71 9.97
C ALA A 194 9.79 -3.20 9.54
N ALA A 195 10.82 -2.36 9.71
CA ALA A 195 12.22 -2.74 9.45
C ALA A 195 12.70 -3.84 10.40
N VAL A 196 12.41 -3.72 11.70
CA VAL A 196 12.75 -4.76 12.69
C VAL A 196 12.04 -6.06 12.35
N THR A 197 10.77 -6.02 11.97
CA THR A 197 10.00 -7.21 11.55
C THR A 197 10.65 -7.90 10.35
N ALA A 198 11.05 -7.14 9.33
CA ALA A 198 11.72 -7.68 8.15
C ALA A 198 13.10 -8.24 8.48
N LEU A 199 13.88 -7.56 9.34
CA LEU A 199 15.19 -8.02 9.80
C LEU A 199 15.08 -9.34 10.58
N LEU A 200 14.12 -9.45 11.49
CA LEU A 200 13.88 -10.69 12.24
C LEU A 200 13.50 -11.84 11.31
N ALA A 201 12.61 -11.59 10.34
CA ALA A 201 12.23 -12.61 9.36
C ALA A 201 13.43 -13.06 8.50
N ALA A 202 14.27 -12.13 8.05
CA ALA A 202 15.48 -12.45 7.30
C ALA A 202 16.50 -13.24 8.13
N ALA A 203 16.71 -12.86 9.39
CA ALA A 203 17.58 -13.58 10.33
C ALA A 203 17.09 -15.01 10.58
N MET A 204 15.79 -15.21 10.79
CA MET A 204 15.19 -16.53 11.00
C MET A 204 15.32 -17.45 9.78
N LYS A 205 15.35 -16.88 8.57
CA LYS A 205 15.51 -17.60 7.31
C LYS A 205 16.96 -17.72 6.83
N GLY A 206 17.92 -17.11 7.55
CA GLY A 206 19.32 -17.10 7.16
C GLY A 206 19.59 -16.36 5.85
N VAL A 207 18.76 -15.36 5.49
CA VAL A 207 18.92 -14.62 4.24
C VAL A 207 20.11 -13.65 4.36
N PRO A 208 21.11 -13.71 3.44
CA PRO A 208 22.22 -12.78 3.44
C PRO A 208 21.71 -11.35 3.15
N LEU A 209 22.17 -10.39 3.94
CA LEU A 209 21.75 -8.98 3.79
C LEU A 209 22.78 -8.13 3.04
N PHE A 210 23.98 -8.64 2.82
CA PHE A 210 25.09 -7.94 2.18
C PHE A 210 25.65 -8.75 1.02
N GLY A 211 26.50 -8.12 0.21
CA GLY A 211 27.12 -8.77 -0.95
C GLY A 211 26.35 -8.61 -2.26
N TYR A 212 25.30 -7.80 -2.25
CA TYR A 212 24.53 -7.48 -3.46
C TYR A 212 25.21 -6.37 -4.30
N SER A 213 24.75 -6.21 -5.54
CA SER A 213 25.22 -5.15 -6.44
C SER A 213 24.78 -3.76 -5.96
N TRP A 214 25.49 -2.71 -6.37
CA TRP A 214 25.06 -1.33 -6.10
C TRP A 214 23.71 -1.00 -6.74
N THR A 215 23.38 -1.63 -7.87
CA THR A 215 22.05 -1.52 -8.51
C THR A 215 20.94 -2.03 -7.59
N PHE A 216 21.15 -3.18 -6.91
CA PHE A 216 20.20 -3.68 -5.92
C PHE A 216 19.92 -2.66 -4.82
N TYR A 217 20.98 -2.11 -4.21
CA TYR A 217 20.80 -1.12 -3.13
C TYR A 217 20.11 0.15 -3.63
N GLY A 218 20.44 0.61 -4.85
CA GLY A 218 19.79 1.75 -5.48
C GLY A 218 18.30 1.53 -5.75
N LEU A 219 17.94 0.35 -6.25
CA LEU A 219 16.52 -0.01 -6.47
C LEU A 219 15.75 -0.15 -5.16
N CYS A 220 16.37 -0.73 -4.12
CA CYS A 220 15.77 -0.79 -2.78
C CYS A 220 15.58 0.61 -2.17
N ALA A 221 16.54 1.52 -2.37
CA ALA A 221 16.40 2.92 -1.99
C ALA A 221 15.27 3.61 -2.76
N GLY A 222 15.12 3.34 -4.04
CA GLY A 222 13.99 3.77 -4.85
C GLY A 222 12.64 3.29 -4.28
N LEU A 223 12.54 2.00 -3.92
CA LEU A 223 11.37 1.41 -3.25
C LEU A 223 11.09 2.06 -1.89
N ALA A 224 12.15 2.41 -1.14
CA ALA A 224 12.04 3.06 0.15
C ALA A 224 11.52 4.49 0.03
N LEU A 225 12.12 5.31 -0.83
CA LEU A 225 11.81 6.74 -0.95
C LEU A 225 10.51 6.97 -1.71
N GLY A 226 10.31 6.26 -2.81
CA GLY A 226 9.11 6.34 -3.62
C GLY A 226 7.93 5.63 -2.95
N PRO A 227 7.68 4.36 -3.24
CA PRO A 227 6.48 3.65 -2.79
C PRO A 227 6.28 3.63 -1.28
N GLN A 228 7.34 3.61 -0.46
CA GLN A 228 7.15 3.55 0.99
C GLN A 228 7.05 4.93 1.64
N VAL A 229 8.08 5.81 1.52
CA VAL A 229 8.03 7.11 2.19
C VAL A 229 7.00 8.03 1.56
N LEU A 230 7.02 8.17 0.23
CA LEU A 230 6.06 9.01 -0.47
C LEU A 230 4.71 8.31 -0.62
N GLY A 231 4.64 7.06 -1.06
CA GLY A 231 3.42 6.31 -1.28
C GLY A 231 2.66 6.03 0.01
N HIS A 232 3.13 5.09 0.82
CA HIS A 232 2.51 4.77 2.11
C HIS A 232 2.49 5.97 3.07
N GLY A 233 3.50 6.84 3.05
CA GLY A 233 3.52 8.06 3.85
C GLY A 233 2.36 8.99 3.51
N SER A 234 2.06 9.21 2.23
CA SER A 234 0.92 10.02 1.77
C SER A 234 -0.42 9.38 2.17
N PHE A 235 -0.55 8.07 2.04
CA PHE A 235 -1.74 7.34 2.48
C PHE A 235 -1.94 7.48 3.99
N ASN A 236 -0.88 7.29 4.78
CA ASN A 236 -0.92 7.50 6.22
C ASN A 236 -1.24 8.97 6.61
N TYR A 237 -0.82 9.94 5.80
CA TYR A 237 -1.24 11.34 5.98
C TYR A 237 -2.74 11.48 5.75
N ALA A 238 -3.25 10.92 4.66
CA ALA A 238 -4.65 11.02 4.28
C ALA A 238 -5.62 10.35 5.26
N LEU A 239 -5.19 9.30 5.98
CA LEU A 239 -6.02 8.61 6.97
C LEU A 239 -6.60 9.52 8.07
N GLN A 240 -6.03 10.69 8.30
CA GLN A 240 -6.60 11.69 9.19
C GLN A 240 -7.88 12.32 8.62
N HIS A 241 -8.00 12.38 7.31
CA HIS A 241 -9.02 13.12 6.58
C HIS A 241 -9.99 12.24 5.80
N VAL A 242 -9.56 11.02 5.48
CA VAL A 242 -10.23 10.12 4.53
C VAL A 242 -10.38 8.74 5.18
N SER A 243 -11.51 8.06 4.95
CA SER A 243 -11.69 6.69 5.43
C SER A 243 -10.63 5.75 4.84
N ALA A 244 -10.26 4.71 5.60
CA ALA A 244 -9.26 3.75 5.14
C ALA A 244 -9.68 3.02 3.85
N ALA A 245 -10.99 2.76 3.68
CA ALA A 245 -11.53 2.12 2.48
C ALA A 245 -11.32 2.96 1.21
N ILE A 246 -11.52 4.28 1.30
CA ILE A 246 -11.30 5.20 0.16
C ILE A 246 -9.80 5.32 -0.13
N VAL A 247 -8.96 5.41 0.90
CA VAL A 247 -7.49 5.39 0.72
C VAL A 247 -7.05 4.10 0.04
N GLY A 248 -7.57 2.93 0.48
CA GLY A 248 -7.30 1.65 -0.17
C GLY A 248 -7.80 1.59 -1.62
N MET A 249 -8.97 2.17 -1.91
CA MET A 249 -9.50 2.25 -3.28
C MET A 249 -8.57 3.03 -4.22
N LEU A 250 -7.91 4.08 -3.74
CA LEU A 250 -6.94 4.82 -4.55
C LEU A 250 -5.70 3.98 -4.92
N ALA A 251 -5.36 2.98 -4.10
CA ALA A 251 -4.30 2.03 -4.44
C ALA A 251 -4.62 1.18 -5.69
N LEU A 252 -5.90 1.03 -6.06
CA LEU A 252 -6.30 0.34 -7.29
C LEU A 252 -5.82 1.04 -8.57
N LEU A 253 -5.35 2.27 -8.48
CA LEU A 253 -4.69 2.98 -9.58
C LEU A 253 -3.25 2.48 -9.83
N GLU A 254 -2.65 1.74 -8.88
CA GLU A 254 -1.31 1.17 -9.02
C GLU A 254 -1.18 0.28 -10.27
N PRO A 255 -2.01 -0.75 -10.50
CA PRO A 255 -1.90 -1.59 -11.70
C PRO A 255 -2.13 -0.81 -13.00
N VAL A 256 -2.96 0.23 -12.98
CA VAL A 256 -3.17 1.09 -14.15
C VAL A 256 -1.88 1.82 -14.50
N GLY A 257 -1.27 2.50 -13.54
CA GLY A 257 -0.01 3.21 -13.76
C GLY A 257 1.16 2.28 -14.03
N ALA A 258 1.23 1.12 -13.37
CA ALA A 258 2.27 0.12 -13.62
C ALA A 258 2.22 -0.42 -15.05
N SER A 259 1.02 -0.70 -15.59
CA SER A 259 0.85 -1.14 -16.99
C SER A 259 1.30 -0.06 -17.97
N ILE A 260 1.00 1.21 -17.72
CA ILE A 260 1.47 2.33 -18.55
C ILE A 260 3.01 2.40 -18.55
N ILE A 261 3.63 2.29 -17.38
CA ILE A 261 5.09 2.32 -17.26
C ILE A 261 5.72 1.10 -17.93
N ALA A 262 5.13 -0.09 -17.77
CA ALA A 262 5.60 -1.33 -18.40
C ALA A 262 5.54 -1.24 -19.93
N TYR A 263 4.52 -0.60 -20.50
CA TYR A 263 4.45 -0.33 -21.93
C TYR A 263 5.65 0.49 -22.43
N PHE A 264 5.97 1.59 -21.75
CA PHE A 264 7.08 2.46 -22.18
C PHE A 264 8.47 1.90 -21.90
N LEU A 265 8.66 1.19 -20.78
CA LEU A 265 9.98 0.67 -20.38
C LEU A 265 10.30 -0.70 -21.00
N PHE A 266 9.30 -1.56 -21.14
CA PHE A 266 9.47 -2.94 -21.56
C PHE A 266 8.81 -3.26 -22.91
N GLY A 267 8.08 -2.31 -23.51
CA GLY A 267 7.34 -2.52 -24.75
C GLY A 267 6.12 -3.47 -24.57
N GLU A 268 5.67 -3.68 -23.36
CA GLU A 268 4.55 -4.58 -23.05
C GLU A 268 3.21 -3.93 -23.45
N VAL A 269 2.57 -4.44 -24.49
CA VAL A 269 1.25 -3.95 -24.92
C VAL A 269 0.17 -4.62 -24.09
N PRO A 270 -0.58 -3.87 -23.24
CA PRO A 270 -1.63 -4.47 -22.43
C PRO A 270 -2.76 -5.02 -23.32
N PRO A 271 -3.31 -6.21 -23.03
CA PRO A 271 -4.47 -6.76 -23.72
C PRO A 271 -5.67 -5.82 -23.66
N VAL A 272 -6.58 -5.91 -24.65
CA VAL A 272 -7.78 -5.06 -24.70
C VAL A 272 -8.60 -5.16 -23.41
N ALA A 273 -8.71 -6.34 -22.82
CA ALA A 273 -9.43 -6.54 -21.56
C ALA A 273 -8.77 -5.79 -20.39
N SER A 274 -7.43 -5.71 -20.35
CA SER A 274 -6.70 -4.88 -19.36
C SER A 274 -7.01 -3.40 -19.55
N ILE A 275 -7.06 -2.91 -20.81
CA ILE A 275 -7.41 -1.51 -21.11
C ILE A 275 -8.84 -1.20 -20.64
N VAL A 276 -9.80 -2.11 -20.86
CA VAL A 276 -11.17 -1.99 -20.35
C VAL A 276 -11.17 -1.94 -18.82
N GLY A 277 -10.45 -2.86 -18.17
CA GLY A 277 -10.30 -2.89 -16.71
C GLY A 277 -9.73 -1.59 -16.16
N MET A 278 -8.70 -1.02 -16.79
CA MET A 278 -8.14 0.29 -16.41
C MET A 278 -9.18 1.42 -16.50
N GLY A 279 -9.97 1.44 -17.59
CA GLY A 279 -11.06 2.41 -17.76
C GLY A 279 -12.11 2.30 -16.66
N VAL A 280 -12.48 1.06 -16.27
CA VAL A 280 -13.42 0.79 -15.16
C VAL A 280 -12.88 1.30 -13.83
N VAL A 281 -11.61 1.01 -13.51
CA VAL A 281 -10.96 1.50 -12.27
C VAL A 281 -10.93 3.02 -12.23
N LEU A 282 -10.48 3.66 -13.32
CA LEU A 282 -10.42 5.13 -13.41
C LEU A 282 -11.81 5.77 -13.22
N ALA A 283 -12.84 5.25 -13.89
CA ALA A 283 -14.20 5.74 -13.78
C ALA A 283 -14.73 5.59 -12.34
N ALA A 284 -14.54 4.42 -11.71
CA ALA A 284 -15.01 4.17 -10.35
C ALA A 284 -14.31 5.09 -9.32
N VAL A 285 -12.99 5.27 -9.43
CA VAL A 285 -12.23 6.20 -8.57
C VAL A 285 -12.70 7.64 -8.78
N ALA A 286 -12.89 8.07 -10.05
CA ALA A 286 -13.38 9.41 -10.36
C ALA A 286 -14.75 9.68 -9.74
N VAL A 287 -15.68 8.71 -9.78
CA VAL A 287 -17.00 8.82 -9.14
C VAL A 287 -16.88 9.02 -7.63
N VAL A 288 -16.02 8.26 -6.95
CA VAL A 288 -15.85 8.41 -5.49
C VAL A 288 -15.24 9.75 -5.13
N VAL A 289 -14.19 10.17 -5.82
CA VAL A 289 -13.53 11.46 -5.59
C VAL A 289 -14.50 12.62 -5.85
N TRP A 290 -15.26 12.55 -6.94
CA TRP A 290 -16.27 13.55 -7.27
C TRP A 290 -17.36 13.66 -6.20
N ARG A 291 -17.89 12.52 -5.72
CA ARG A 291 -18.91 12.49 -4.66
C ARG A 291 -18.39 13.05 -3.33
N GLN A 292 -17.15 12.73 -2.98
CA GLN A 292 -16.53 13.30 -1.77
C GLN A 292 -16.41 14.83 -1.84
N ASN A 293 -16.26 15.39 -3.03
CA ASN A 293 -16.22 16.83 -3.23
C ASN A 293 -17.61 17.49 -3.18
N GLN A 294 -18.68 16.71 -3.39
CA GLN A 294 -20.07 17.21 -3.36
C GLN A 294 -20.78 16.98 -2.05
N ALA A 295 -20.24 16.16 -1.13
CA ALA A 295 -20.84 15.91 0.18
C ALA A 295 -20.90 17.23 0.98
N ASP A 296 -22.13 17.74 1.16
CA ASP A 296 -22.40 18.99 1.90
C ASP A 296 -21.92 18.89 3.36
N PRO A 297 -21.39 20.00 3.92
CA PRO A 297 -20.97 20.07 5.32
C PRO A 297 -22.13 19.89 6.33
N GLU A 298 -23.38 20.05 5.90
CA GLU A 298 -24.57 20.08 6.77
C GLU A 298 -25.20 18.70 7.01
N ALA A 299 -24.76 17.64 6.35
CA ALA A 299 -25.32 16.30 6.49
C ALA A 299 -24.55 15.41 7.50
N SER A 300 -24.06 15.97 8.60
CA SER A 300 -23.56 15.17 9.73
C SER A 300 -24.72 14.96 10.69
N PRO A 301 -25.26 13.74 10.87
CA PRO A 301 -26.21 13.50 11.96
C PRO A 301 -25.47 13.67 13.29
N ALA A 302 -26.13 14.44 14.19
CA ALA A 302 -25.71 14.70 15.56
C ALA A 302 -25.59 13.42 16.39
#